data_e12b32f9eea5cea333e14f74cacc762e
#
_entry.id   e12b32f9eea5cea333e14f74cacc762e
#
_cell.length_a   1.000
_cell.length_b   1.000
_cell.length_c   1.000
_cell.angle_alpha   90.00
_cell.angle_beta   90.00
_cell.angle_gamma   90.00
#
_symmetry.space_group_name_H-M   'P 1'
#
loop_
_entity.id
_entity.type
_entity.pdbx_description
1 polymer ?
#
loop_
_entity_poly.entity_id
_entity_poly.type
_entity_poly.pdbx_seq_one_letter_code
_entity_poly.pdbx_strand_id
1 'polypeptide(L)'
;MASKTYGLATRMTADGSRCEALFASALQRSDAPTADVVAETIARTVRQFGARGCACRMAQEFGDHPEAAAERMRWVRQLLTQIPAPALTWGRAADRG
;
A
#
# COMPACT_ATOMS: atom_id res chain seq x y z
N MET A 1 19.26 -6.89 19.08
CA MET A 1 19.10 -7.37 17.87
C MET A 1 17.76 -7.23 17.33
N ALA A 2 16.79 -7.80 17.95
CA ALA A 2 15.46 -7.73 17.48
C ALA A 2 14.98 -6.30 17.36
N SER A 3 15.37 -5.46 18.29
CA SER A 3 14.90 -4.10 18.25
C SER A 3 15.41 -3.36 17.04
N LYS A 4 16.60 -3.67 16.62
CA LYS A 4 17.15 -3.04 15.49
C LYS A 4 16.37 -3.40 14.26
N THR A 5 16.10 -4.66 14.10
CA THR A 5 15.34 -5.11 12.97
C THR A 5 13.96 -4.51 13.02
N TYR A 6 13.45 -4.37 14.22
CA TYR A 6 12.16 -3.80 14.40
C TYR A 6 12.09 -2.37 13.90
N GLY A 7 13.08 -1.57 14.21
CA GLY A 7 13.09 -0.20 13.77
C GLY A 7 13.06 -0.10 12.26
N LEU A 8 13.85 -0.91 11.62
CA LEU A 8 13.88 -0.91 10.17
C LEU A 8 12.55 -1.37 9.63
N ALA A 9 12.00 -2.40 10.20
CA ALA A 9 10.74 -2.93 9.73
C ALA A 9 9.65 -1.88 9.85
N THR A 10 9.67 -1.10 10.89
CA THR A 10 8.66 -0.08 11.07
C THR A 10 8.73 0.95 9.97
N ARG A 11 9.94 1.37 9.64
CA ARG A 11 10.11 2.34 8.62
C ARG A 11 9.68 1.80 7.27
N MET A 12 10.07 0.59 6.96
CA MET A 12 9.68 -0.01 5.72
C MET A 12 8.19 -0.30 5.70
N THR A 13 7.62 -0.53 6.89
CA THR A 13 6.22 -0.81 6.98
C THR A 13 5.36 0.34 6.51
N ALA A 14 5.84 1.56 6.66
CA ALA A 14 5.08 2.70 6.20
C ALA A 14 4.84 2.60 4.69
N ASP A 15 5.90 2.33 3.93
CA ASP A 15 5.76 2.15 2.51
C ASP A 15 5.10 0.82 2.21
N GLY A 16 5.43 -0.20 2.98
CA GLY A 16 4.84 -1.49 2.81
C GLY A 16 3.34 -1.46 3.00
N SER A 17 2.87 -0.66 3.95
CA SER A 17 1.44 -0.57 4.21
C SER A 17 0.71 0.03 3.02
N ARG A 18 1.31 1.00 2.36
CA ARG A 18 0.68 1.59 1.20
C ARG A 18 0.60 0.57 0.08
N CYS A 19 1.67 -0.18 -0.14
CA CYS A 19 1.68 -1.21 -1.16
C CYS A 19 0.65 -2.28 -0.85
N GLU A 20 0.58 -2.70 0.40
CA GLU A 20 -0.35 -3.74 0.78
C GLU A 20 -1.79 -3.28 0.62
N ALA A 21 -2.07 -2.05 1.02
CA ALA A 21 -3.42 -1.54 0.89
C ALA A 21 -3.83 -1.43 -0.56
N LEU A 22 -2.95 -0.91 -1.39
CA LEU A 22 -3.25 -0.77 -2.79
C LEU A 22 -3.40 -2.15 -3.44
N PHE A 23 -2.54 -3.08 -3.05
CA PHE A 23 -2.61 -4.44 -3.56
C PHE A 23 -3.95 -5.07 -3.20
N ALA A 24 -4.38 -4.88 -1.95
CA ALA A 24 -5.62 -5.49 -1.46
C ALA A 24 -6.88 -4.80 -1.99
N SER A 25 -6.73 -3.62 -2.57
CA SER A 25 -7.87 -2.88 -3.07
C SER A 25 -8.38 -3.48 -4.36
N ALA A 26 -9.49 -2.96 -4.85
CA ALA A 26 -10.07 -3.40 -6.09
C ALA A 26 -9.53 -2.62 -7.28
N LEU A 27 -8.64 -1.67 -7.04
CA LEU A 27 -8.11 -0.83 -8.10
C LEU A 27 -7.27 -1.66 -9.05
N GLN A 28 -7.42 -1.40 -10.34
CA GLN A 28 -6.73 -2.16 -11.35
C GLN A 28 -5.96 -1.25 -12.30
N ARG A 29 -5.01 -1.86 -12.98
CA ARG A 29 -4.19 -1.10 -13.93
C ARG A 29 -5.05 -0.45 -14.99
N SER A 30 -6.09 -1.11 -15.44
CA SER A 30 -6.94 -0.59 -16.47
C SER A 30 -7.72 0.64 -16.03
N ASP A 31 -7.78 0.89 -14.73
CA ASP A 31 -8.46 2.07 -14.22
C ASP A 31 -7.64 3.33 -14.45
N ALA A 32 -6.35 3.19 -14.71
CA ALA A 32 -5.44 4.31 -14.91
C ALA A 32 -5.66 5.37 -13.86
N PRO A 33 -5.52 5.01 -12.59
CA PRO A 33 -5.90 5.92 -11.50
C PRO A 33 -5.00 7.13 -11.37
N THR A 34 -5.62 8.23 -10.93
CA THR A 34 -4.88 9.45 -10.65
C THR A 34 -4.31 9.35 -9.23
N ALA A 35 -3.44 10.29 -8.88
CA ALA A 35 -2.85 10.31 -7.55
C ALA A 35 -3.92 10.43 -6.47
N ASP A 36 -4.94 11.25 -6.72
CA ASP A 36 -6.00 11.42 -5.74
C ASP A 36 -6.78 10.12 -5.54
N VAL A 37 -7.06 9.42 -6.62
CA VAL A 37 -7.79 8.18 -6.53
C VAL A 37 -6.97 7.15 -5.78
N VAL A 38 -5.66 7.11 -6.02
CA VAL A 38 -4.79 6.18 -5.34
C VAL A 38 -4.77 6.46 -3.84
N ALA A 39 -4.59 7.72 -3.47
CA ALA A 39 -4.53 8.08 -2.05
C ALA A 39 -5.84 7.73 -1.35
N GLU A 40 -6.95 8.04 -2.00
CA GLU A 40 -8.24 7.74 -1.42
C GLU A 40 -8.48 6.24 -1.31
N THR A 41 -8.04 5.50 -2.31
CA THR A 41 -8.20 4.06 -2.30
C THR A 41 -7.42 3.44 -1.16
N ILE A 42 -6.19 3.90 -0.96
CA ILE A 42 -5.37 3.40 0.13
C ILE A 42 -6.04 3.67 1.47
N ALA A 43 -6.49 4.91 1.67
CA ALA A 43 -7.11 5.27 2.93
C ALA A 43 -8.37 4.43 3.18
N ARG A 44 -9.18 4.25 2.17
CA ARG A 44 -10.40 3.49 2.31
C ARG A 44 -10.11 2.02 2.60
N THR A 45 -9.14 1.47 1.91
CA THR A 45 -8.81 0.06 2.08
C THR A 45 -8.25 -0.20 3.47
N VAL A 46 -7.42 0.70 3.97
CA VAL A 46 -6.86 0.56 5.31
C VAL A 46 -7.98 0.67 6.34
N ARG A 47 -8.93 1.57 6.12
CA ARG A 47 -10.04 1.70 7.06
C ARG A 47 -10.90 0.45 7.04
N GLN A 48 -11.06 -0.15 5.88
CA GLN A 48 -11.91 -1.31 5.75
C GLN A 48 -11.29 -2.57 6.32
N PHE A 49 -10.04 -2.83 6.02
CA PHE A 49 -9.40 -4.08 6.43
C PHE A 49 -8.36 -3.93 7.52
N GLY A 50 -7.89 -2.72 7.75
CA GLY A 50 -6.75 -2.51 8.65
C GLY A 50 -5.46 -2.90 7.98
N ALA A 51 -4.35 -2.46 8.53
CA ALA A 51 -3.05 -2.78 7.96
C ALA A 51 -2.81 -4.28 7.95
N ARG A 52 -3.20 -4.95 9.03
CA ARG A 52 -3.00 -6.38 9.13
C ARG A 52 -3.87 -7.13 8.14
N GLY A 53 -5.09 -6.68 7.95
CA GLY A 53 -5.98 -7.31 6.99
C GLY A 53 -5.46 -7.17 5.57
N CYS A 54 -4.89 -6.02 5.25
CA CYS A 54 -4.32 -5.81 3.93
C CYS A 54 -3.14 -6.76 3.71
N ALA A 55 -2.28 -6.90 4.72
CA ALA A 55 -1.14 -7.78 4.62
C ALA A 55 -1.57 -9.23 4.45
N CYS A 56 -2.63 -9.63 5.15
CA CYS A 56 -3.12 -10.99 5.04
C CYS A 56 -3.66 -11.27 3.66
N ARG A 57 -4.39 -10.33 3.11
CA ARG A 57 -4.95 -10.52 1.77
C ARG A 57 -3.82 -10.62 0.75
N MET A 58 -2.80 -9.81 0.90
CA MET A 58 -1.68 -9.86 -0.01
C MET A 58 -0.96 -11.20 0.09
N ALA A 59 -0.73 -11.67 1.32
CA ALA A 59 -0.05 -12.93 1.52
C ALA A 59 -0.86 -14.08 0.95
N GLN A 60 -2.16 -14.02 1.06
CA GLN A 60 -3.02 -15.05 0.54
C GLN A 60 -2.93 -15.11 -0.99
N GLU A 61 -2.93 -13.94 -1.64
CA GLU A 61 -2.82 -13.90 -3.08
C GLU A 61 -1.49 -14.47 -3.55
N PHE A 62 -0.41 -14.14 -2.85
CA PHE A 62 0.88 -14.67 -3.22
C PHE A 62 0.92 -16.18 -3.03
N GLY A 63 0.19 -16.69 -2.06
CA GLY A 63 0.12 -18.11 -1.85
C GLY A 63 -0.71 -18.81 -2.91
N ASP A 64 -1.83 -18.21 -3.29
CA ASP A 64 -2.74 -18.83 -4.24
C ASP A 64 -2.37 -18.59 -5.70
N HIS A 65 -1.89 -17.39 -6.01
CA HIS A 65 -1.60 -17.00 -7.37
C HIS A 65 -0.30 -16.23 -7.43
N PRO A 66 0.83 -16.89 -7.20
CA PRO A 66 2.10 -16.19 -7.06
C PRO A 66 2.52 -15.33 -8.24
N GLU A 67 2.26 -15.79 -9.45
CA GLU A 67 2.67 -15.02 -10.61
C GLU A 67 1.82 -13.78 -10.80
N ALA A 68 0.52 -13.95 -10.66
CA ALA A 68 -0.37 -12.80 -10.80
C ALA A 68 -0.13 -11.82 -9.68
N ALA A 69 0.13 -12.31 -8.49
CA ALA A 69 0.40 -11.44 -7.36
C ALA A 69 1.69 -10.66 -7.57
N ALA A 70 2.70 -11.29 -8.11
CA ALA A 70 3.96 -10.61 -8.37
C ALA A 70 3.79 -9.52 -9.42
N GLU A 71 3.00 -9.78 -10.44
CA GLU A 71 2.74 -8.78 -11.46
C GLU A 71 1.98 -7.60 -10.88
N ARG A 72 0.98 -7.90 -10.06
CA ARG A 72 0.20 -6.85 -9.46
C ARG A 72 1.06 -6.00 -8.54
N MET A 73 1.94 -6.63 -7.78
CA MET A 73 2.81 -5.89 -6.88
C MET A 73 3.78 -5.01 -7.66
N ARG A 74 4.24 -5.49 -8.81
CA ARG A 74 5.12 -4.67 -9.65
C ARG A 74 4.38 -3.43 -10.09
N TRP A 75 3.13 -3.57 -10.51
CA TRP A 75 2.33 -2.44 -10.94
C TRP A 75 2.08 -1.49 -9.76
N VAL A 76 1.77 -2.03 -8.59
CA VAL A 76 1.52 -1.23 -7.41
C VAL A 76 2.75 -0.39 -7.07
N ARG A 77 3.92 -1.00 -7.11
CA ARG A 77 5.14 -0.27 -6.79
C ARG A 77 5.45 0.80 -7.81
N GLN A 78 5.22 0.51 -9.07
CA GLN A 78 5.44 1.49 -10.11
C GLN A 78 4.50 2.66 -9.93
N LEU A 79 3.26 2.37 -9.61
CA LEU A 79 2.26 3.41 -9.44
C LEU A 79 2.66 4.32 -8.28
N LEU A 80 3.06 3.74 -7.17
CA LEU A 80 3.44 4.54 -6.02
C LEU A 80 4.72 5.33 -6.25
N THR A 81 5.58 4.82 -7.10
CA THR A 81 6.79 5.55 -7.42
C THR A 81 6.48 6.81 -8.21
N GLN A 82 5.45 6.78 -9.03
CA GLN A 82 5.09 7.91 -9.84
C GLN A 82 4.29 8.96 -9.09
N ILE A 83 3.84 8.65 -7.90
CA ILE A 83 3.04 9.56 -7.12
C ILE A 83 3.88 10.19 -6.04
N PRO A 84 3.94 11.54 -5.98
CA PRO A 84 4.76 12.21 -4.98
C PRO A 84 4.33 11.85 -3.58
N ALA A 85 5.30 11.67 -2.70
CA ALA A 85 5.03 11.32 -1.33
C ALA A 85 4.03 12.26 -0.66
N PRO A 86 4.13 13.57 -0.88
CA PRO A 86 3.18 14.47 -0.25
C PRO A 86 1.73 14.18 -0.59
N ALA A 87 1.48 13.67 -1.76
CA ALA A 87 0.12 13.35 -2.17
C ALA A 87 -0.46 12.22 -1.35
N LEU A 88 0.40 11.46 -0.70
CA LEU A 88 -0.04 10.32 0.09
C LEU A 88 0.08 10.56 1.58
N THR A 89 0.44 11.76 1.99
CA THR A 89 0.64 12.03 3.40
C THR A 89 -0.49 12.82 3.98
N TRP A 90 -1.65 12.29 3.89
CA TRP A 90 -2.82 12.97 4.44
C TRP A 90 -2.70 13.16 5.94
N GLY A 91 -1.99 12.30 6.60
CA GLY A 91 -1.81 12.45 8.02
C GLY A 91 -1.01 13.69 8.34
N ARG A 92 -0.05 13.99 7.48
CA ARG A 92 0.75 15.12 7.69
C ARG A 92 -0.05 16.38 7.53
N ALA A 93 -0.92 16.38 6.58
CA ALA A 93 -1.77 17.52 6.39
C ALA A 93 -2.58 17.76 7.64
N ALA A 94 -3.01 16.71 8.26
CA ALA A 94 -3.76 16.83 9.48
C ALA A 94 -2.92 17.46 10.56
N ASP A 95 -1.68 17.10 10.60
CA ASP A 95 -0.80 17.67 11.58
C ASP A 95 -0.74 19.15 11.52
N ARG A 96 -0.74 19.67 10.34
CA ARG A 96 -0.63 21.05 10.24
C ARG A 96 -1.82 21.68 10.71
N GLY A 97 -2.88 21.06 10.48
CA GLY A 97 -4.14 21.58 10.89
C GLY A 97 -4.15 21.81 12.35
#